data_506204ea04fcd7b960bed496c560e16a
#
_entry.id   506204ea04fcd7b960bed496c560e16a
#
_cell.length_a   1.000
_cell.length_b   1.000
_cell.length_c   1.000
_cell.angle_alpha   90.00
_cell.angle_beta   90.00
_cell.angle_gamma   90.00
#
_symmetry.space_group_name_H-M   'P 1'
#
loop_
_entity.id
_entity.type
_entity.pdbx_description
1 polymer ?
#
loop_
_entity_poly.entity_id
_entity_poly.type
_entity_poly.pdbx_seq_one_letter_code
_entity_poly.pdbx_strand_id
1 'polypeptide(L)'
;MSIPEFLNVSIPSKPDQRLRLGNLQQDSIALALNEIAHRHQGVILAITPDNLTANRCLAAVKFFSPELSVLSFPDWETLPYDHFSPHQDIVSQRLASLAQLRHVDRALLLVPITTLMQVLAPTSYIQSTSLLIACGEKRSIEEIRQNLQLGGYHSVSQVLTRGEFAVRGSLLDVFPMGSDLPYRIDFVDDE
;
A
#
# COMPACT_ATOMS: atom_id res chain seq x y z
N MET A 1 -19.06 14.13 -7.49
CA MET A 1 -18.96 15.57 -7.84
C MET A 1 -17.70 15.71 -8.67
N SER A 2 -17.78 15.92 -9.98
CA SER A 2 -16.58 16.04 -10.82
C SER A 2 -15.91 17.38 -10.54
N ILE A 3 -14.62 17.34 -10.19
CA ILE A 3 -13.81 18.56 -10.09
C ILE A 3 -13.73 19.15 -11.50
N PRO A 4 -14.09 20.43 -11.69
CA PRO A 4 -13.94 21.06 -13.01
C PRO A 4 -12.46 21.05 -13.42
N GLU A 5 -12.19 20.89 -14.72
CA GLU A 5 -10.84 20.90 -15.28
C GLU A 5 -10.22 22.30 -15.09
N PHE A 6 -9.52 22.50 -13.98
CA PHE A 6 -8.92 23.80 -13.67
C PHE A 6 -7.62 24.07 -14.43
N LEU A 7 -6.85 23.02 -14.75
CA LEU A 7 -5.51 23.15 -15.29
C LEU A 7 -5.41 22.74 -16.76
N ASN A 8 -6.43 22.09 -17.29
CA ASN A 8 -6.47 21.55 -18.66
C ASN A 8 -5.14 20.84 -19.06
N VAL A 9 -4.70 19.93 -18.18
CA VAL A 9 -3.42 19.23 -18.34
C VAL A 9 -3.49 18.29 -19.53
N SER A 10 -2.63 18.48 -20.52
CA SER A 10 -2.46 17.51 -21.60
C SER A 10 -1.76 16.26 -21.10
N ILE A 11 -2.25 15.08 -21.48
CA ILE A 11 -1.60 13.81 -21.12
C ILE A 11 -0.81 13.31 -22.34
N PRO A 12 0.47 12.90 -22.18
CA PRO A 12 1.23 12.29 -23.25
C PRO A 12 0.48 11.09 -23.84
N SER A 13 0.36 11.04 -25.16
CA SER A 13 -0.35 9.97 -25.87
C SER A 13 0.58 8.91 -26.48
N LYS A 14 1.89 9.18 -26.50
CA LYS A 14 2.90 8.28 -27.07
C LYS A 14 3.98 7.96 -26.05
N PRO A 15 4.57 6.76 -26.10
CA PRO A 15 5.80 6.47 -25.37
C PRO A 15 6.86 7.54 -25.66
N ASP A 16 7.67 7.87 -24.67
CA ASP A 16 8.74 8.88 -24.72
C ASP A 16 8.32 10.34 -24.89
N GLN A 17 7.02 10.62 -25.03
CA GLN A 17 6.53 11.99 -25.03
C GLN A 17 6.66 12.60 -23.64
N ARG A 18 7.25 13.80 -23.55
CA ARG A 18 7.42 14.52 -22.28
C ARG A 18 6.64 15.82 -22.32
N LEU A 19 5.92 16.07 -21.24
CA LEU A 19 5.24 17.33 -20.97
C LEU A 19 5.91 18.01 -19.78
N ARG A 20 6.13 19.32 -19.86
CA ARG A 20 6.60 20.11 -18.73
C ARG A 20 5.48 21.01 -18.26
N LEU A 21 5.10 20.85 -17.00
CA LEU A 21 4.17 21.73 -16.31
C LEU A 21 5.00 22.68 -15.44
N GLY A 22 5.03 23.95 -15.80
CA GLY A 22 5.73 24.98 -15.04
C GLY A 22 4.83 25.68 -14.03
N ASN A 23 5.45 26.39 -13.08
CA ASN A 23 4.77 27.23 -12.08
C ASN A 23 3.78 26.51 -11.15
N LEU A 24 3.84 25.18 -11.07
CA LEU A 24 3.07 24.44 -10.09
C LEU A 24 3.78 24.48 -8.72
N GLN A 25 3.06 24.90 -7.70
CA GLN A 25 3.55 24.98 -6.33
C GLN A 25 2.64 24.20 -5.39
N GLN A 26 3.24 23.48 -4.44
CA GLN A 26 2.53 22.79 -3.37
C GLN A 26 1.28 22.00 -3.86
N ASP A 27 0.10 22.40 -3.41
CA ASP A 27 -1.15 21.68 -3.66
C ASP A 27 -1.61 21.74 -5.13
N SER A 28 -1.09 22.68 -5.94
CA SER A 28 -1.37 22.70 -7.37
C SER A 28 -0.76 21.50 -8.11
N ILE A 29 0.33 20.90 -7.58
CA ILE A 29 0.87 19.63 -8.08
C ILE A 29 -0.13 18.50 -7.84
N ALA A 30 -0.70 18.44 -6.63
CA ALA A 30 -1.71 17.45 -6.28
C ALA A 30 -2.97 17.59 -7.13
N LEU A 31 -3.40 18.82 -7.43
CA LEU A 31 -4.52 19.09 -8.32
C LEU A 31 -4.23 18.62 -9.76
N ALA A 32 -3.02 18.86 -10.27
CA ALA A 32 -2.60 18.37 -11.59
C ALA A 32 -2.57 16.84 -11.64
N LEU A 33 -2.01 16.19 -10.60
CA LEU A 33 -2.00 14.73 -10.50
C LEU A 33 -3.41 14.15 -10.44
N ASN A 34 -4.30 14.81 -9.71
CA ASN A 34 -5.70 14.43 -9.62
C ASN A 34 -6.39 14.51 -11.00
N GLU A 35 -6.23 15.62 -11.73
CA GLU A 35 -6.78 15.78 -13.07
C GLU A 35 -6.25 14.72 -14.05
N ILE A 36 -4.93 14.44 -14.00
CA ILE A 36 -4.31 13.37 -14.79
C ILE A 36 -4.92 12.01 -14.41
N ALA A 37 -5.05 11.73 -13.11
CA ALA A 37 -5.58 10.47 -12.63
C ALA A 37 -7.04 10.24 -13.02
N HIS A 38 -7.85 11.26 -13.15
CA HIS A 38 -9.22 11.12 -13.65
C HIS A 38 -9.29 10.77 -15.13
N ARG A 39 -8.30 11.15 -15.91
CA ARG A 39 -8.30 10.97 -17.38
C ARG A 39 -7.45 9.80 -17.85
N HIS A 40 -6.44 9.40 -17.06
CA HIS A 40 -5.58 8.27 -17.40
C HIS A 40 -6.18 6.95 -16.93
N GLN A 41 -6.13 5.93 -17.81
CA GLN A 41 -6.50 4.56 -17.46
C GLN A 41 -5.21 3.79 -17.13
N GLY A 42 -5.03 3.43 -15.86
CA GLY A 42 -3.85 2.71 -15.40
C GLY A 42 -3.22 3.32 -14.15
N VAL A 43 -2.06 2.80 -13.78
CA VAL A 43 -1.30 3.27 -12.63
C VAL A 43 -0.42 4.45 -13.02
N ILE A 44 -0.53 5.53 -12.26
CA ILE A 44 0.33 6.71 -12.38
C ILE A 44 1.39 6.64 -11.29
N LEU A 45 2.66 6.63 -11.68
CA LEU A 45 3.78 6.74 -10.77
C LEU A 45 4.15 8.21 -10.59
N ALA A 46 3.95 8.75 -9.40
CA ALA A 46 4.37 10.09 -9.03
C ALA A 46 5.63 10.02 -8.13
N ILE A 47 6.75 10.49 -8.67
CA ILE A 47 8.03 10.49 -7.96
C ILE A 47 8.20 11.83 -7.26
N THR A 48 8.46 11.79 -5.95
CA THR A 48 8.68 12.97 -5.11
C THR A 48 10.14 13.07 -4.65
N PRO A 49 10.63 14.26 -4.31
CA PRO A 49 12.00 14.42 -3.83
C PRO A 49 12.24 13.73 -2.47
N ASP A 50 11.22 13.68 -1.62
CA ASP A 50 11.32 13.16 -0.25
C ASP A 50 9.97 12.65 0.29
N ASN A 51 9.99 12.01 1.46
CA ASN A 51 8.80 11.50 2.17
C ASN A 51 7.83 12.63 2.58
N LEU A 52 8.34 13.77 3.00
CA LEU A 52 7.50 14.89 3.44
C LEU A 52 6.64 15.40 2.28
N THR A 53 7.25 15.56 1.11
CA THR A 53 6.55 15.96 -0.11
C THR A 53 5.55 14.89 -0.56
N ALA A 54 5.91 13.59 -0.46
CA ALA A 54 5.00 12.50 -0.76
C ALA A 54 3.75 12.54 0.15
N ASN A 55 3.93 12.69 1.46
CA ASN A 55 2.84 12.73 2.43
C ASN A 55 1.93 13.97 2.26
N ARG A 56 2.51 15.14 1.97
CA ARG A 56 1.73 16.34 1.65
C ARG A 56 0.91 16.15 0.37
N CYS A 57 1.52 15.60 -0.66
CA CYS A 57 0.84 15.30 -1.92
C CYS A 57 -0.29 14.28 -1.71
N LEU A 58 -0.06 13.22 -0.92
CA LEU A 58 -1.07 12.23 -0.54
C LEU A 58 -2.29 12.89 0.12
N ALA A 59 -2.05 13.73 1.13
CA ALA A 59 -3.12 14.43 1.84
C ALA A 59 -3.92 15.35 0.90
N ALA A 60 -3.23 16.10 0.05
CA ALA A 60 -3.87 17.01 -0.91
C ALA A 60 -4.66 16.26 -1.99
N VAL A 61 -4.13 15.17 -2.55
CA VAL A 61 -4.86 14.36 -3.53
C VAL A 61 -6.11 13.73 -2.92
N LYS A 62 -6.01 13.19 -1.70
CA LYS A 62 -7.17 12.63 -0.99
C LYS A 62 -8.24 13.68 -0.66
N PHE A 63 -7.83 14.92 -0.44
CA PHE A 63 -8.76 16.04 -0.27
C PHE A 63 -9.54 16.35 -1.55
N PHE A 64 -8.86 16.39 -2.70
CA PHE A 64 -9.50 16.66 -4.00
C PHE A 64 -10.32 15.47 -4.53
N SER A 65 -9.88 14.24 -4.29
CA SER A 65 -10.54 13.01 -4.76
C SER A 65 -10.42 11.91 -3.71
N PRO A 66 -11.34 11.88 -2.73
CA PRO A 66 -11.37 10.85 -1.69
C PRO A 66 -11.54 9.43 -2.26
N GLU A 67 -12.17 9.30 -3.41
CA GLU A 67 -12.44 8.03 -4.09
C GLU A 67 -11.25 7.49 -4.90
N LEU A 68 -10.24 8.32 -5.17
CA LEU A 68 -9.07 7.89 -5.91
C LEU A 68 -8.21 6.93 -5.08
N SER A 69 -7.90 5.77 -5.62
CA SER A 69 -6.94 4.86 -5.01
C SER A 69 -5.55 5.48 -5.05
N VAL A 70 -5.06 5.88 -3.89
CA VAL A 70 -3.71 6.46 -3.73
C VAL A 70 -2.88 5.54 -2.87
N LEU A 71 -1.84 4.98 -3.45
CA LEU A 71 -0.88 4.11 -2.80
C LEU A 71 0.37 4.91 -2.44
N SER A 72 0.87 4.73 -1.23
CA SER A 72 2.12 5.32 -0.78
C SER A 72 3.19 4.26 -0.62
N PHE A 73 4.39 4.54 -1.10
CA PHE A 73 5.53 3.65 -0.98
C PHE A 73 6.68 4.37 -0.27
N PRO A 74 6.62 4.48 1.09
CA PRO A 74 7.53 5.32 1.88
C PRO A 74 8.97 4.79 1.87
N ASP A 75 9.91 5.66 2.24
CA ASP A 75 11.29 5.28 2.51
C ASP A 75 11.38 4.42 3.79
N TRP A 76 12.44 3.62 3.91
CA TRP A 76 12.72 2.82 5.09
C TRP A 76 12.99 3.66 6.34
N GLU A 77 13.40 4.91 6.16
CA GLU A 77 13.84 5.82 7.23
C GLU A 77 15.03 5.28 8.06
N THR A 78 15.71 4.28 7.52
CA THR A 78 16.93 3.70 8.05
C THR A 78 17.99 3.66 6.96
N LEU A 79 19.25 3.82 7.33
CA LEU A 79 20.36 3.72 6.39
C LEU A 79 20.76 2.25 6.16
N PRO A 80 21.33 1.92 4.99
CA PRO A 80 21.98 0.63 4.80
C PRO A 80 23.04 0.41 5.89
N TYR A 81 23.03 -0.79 6.47
CA TYR A 81 23.92 -1.19 7.59
C TYR A 81 23.66 -0.50 8.93
N ASP A 82 22.51 0.16 9.09
CA ASP A 82 22.09 0.68 10.39
C ASP A 82 21.85 -0.47 11.39
N HIS A 83 22.05 -0.19 12.67
CA HIS A 83 21.79 -1.15 13.74
C HIS A 83 20.30 -1.37 14.01
N PHE A 84 19.44 -0.51 13.46
CA PHE A 84 17.99 -0.56 13.65
C PHE A 84 17.30 -1.08 12.40
N SER A 85 16.33 -1.98 12.60
CA SER A 85 15.42 -2.41 11.54
C SER A 85 14.39 -1.31 11.27
N PRO A 86 13.86 -1.22 10.04
CA PRO A 86 12.77 -0.30 9.72
C PRO A 86 11.56 -0.51 10.62
N HIS A 87 10.81 0.56 10.88
CA HIS A 87 9.60 0.46 11.68
C HIS A 87 8.58 -0.46 11.03
N GLN A 88 7.89 -1.29 11.82
CA GLN A 88 6.92 -2.29 11.35
C GLN A 88 5.82 -1.66 10.47
N ASP A 89 5.38 -0.44 10.79
CA ASP A 89 4.36 0.25 10.00
C ASP A 89 4.85 0.60 8.58
N ILE A 90 6.13 0.97 8.43
CA ILE A 90 6.74 1.23 7.12
C ILE A 90 6.80 -0.05 6.31
N VAL A 91 7.26 -1.16 6.92
CA VAL A 91 7.28 -2.48 6.28
C VAL A 91 5.89 -2.88 5.82
N SER A 92 4.91 -2.74 6.72
CA SER A 92 3.50 -3.04 6.48
C SER A 92 2.93 -2.24 5.30
N GLN A 93 3.15 -0.93 5.29
CA GLN A 93 2.64 -0.05 4.25
C GLN A 93 3.26 -0.37 2.88
N ARG A 94 4.54 -0.67 2.83
CA ARG A 94 5.24 -1.06 1.58
C ARG A 94 4.70 -2.39 1.04
N LEU A 95 4.53 -3.39 1.89
CA LEU A 95 3.97 -4.69 1.50
C LEU A 95 2.52 -4.55 1.01
N ALA A 96 1.71 -3.77 1.71
CA ALA A 96 0.34 -3.47 1.29
C ALA A 96 0.28 -2.83 -0.09
N SER A 97 1.10 -1.81 -0.33
CA SER A 97 1.15 -1.12 -1.63
C SER A 97 1.58 -2.06 -2.75
N LEU A 98 2.58 -2.94 -2.53
CA LEU A 98 3.01 -3.93 -3.52
C LEU A 98 1.92 -4.98 -3.80
N ALA A 99 1.21 -5.44 -2.77
CA ALA A 99 0.12 -6.37 -2.93
C ALA A 99 -1.05 -5.75 -3.70
N GLN A 100 -1.44 -4.52 -3.34
CA GLN A 100 -2.55 -3.80 -3.97
C GLN A 100 -2.28 -3.43 -5.43
N LEU A 101 -1.05 -3.05 -5.79
CA LEU A 101 -0.66 -2.70 -7.17
C LEU A 101 -1.02 -3.77 -8.20
N ARG A 102 -1.16 -5.02 -7.79
CA ARG A 102 -1.49 -6.14 -8.67
C ARG A 102 -2.98 -6.28 -8.96
N HIS A 103 -3.81 -5.69 -8.11
CA HIS A 103 -5.26 -5.86 -8.14
C HIS A 103 -5.98 -4.56 -8.52
N VAL A 104 -5.24 -3.44 -8.66
CA VAL A 104 -5.84 -2.17 -9.04
C VAL A 104 -5.61 -1.91 -10.53
N ASP A 105 -6.70 -1.64 -11.23
CA ASP A 105 -6.64 -1.22 -12.64
C ASP A 105 -6.22 0.25 -12.77
N ARG A 106 -6.49 1.06 -11.73
CA ARG A 106 -6.23 2.50 -11.72
C ARG A 106 -5.86 2.98 -10.33
N ALA A 107 -4.70 3.59 -10.22
CA ALA A 107 -4.20 4.16 -8.95
C ALA A 107 -3.15 5.25 -9.20
N LEU A 108 -2.95 6.09 -8.18
CA LEU A 108 -1.79 6.97 -8.07
C LEU A 108 -0.82 6.37 -7.05
N LEU A 109 0.39 6.02 -7.48
CA LEU A 109 1.46 5.54 -6.62
C LEU A 109 2.46 6.67 -6.33
N LEU A 110 2.55 7.09 -5.07
CA LEU A 110 3.49 8.10 -4.60
C LEU A 110 4.75 7.45 -4.06
N VAL A 111 5.91 7.79 -4.65
CA VAL A 111 7.20 7.18 -4.30
C VAL A 111 8.27 8.25 -4.17
N PRO A 112 8.93 8.38 -3.02
CA PRO A 112 10.15 9.19 -2.89
C PRO A 112 11.26 8.66 -3.79
N ILE A 113 12.08 9.55 -4.36
CA ILE A 113 13.17 9.15 -5.26
C ILE A 113 14.17 8.20 -4.59
N THR A 114 14.43 8.39 -3.30
CA THR A 114 15.29 7.51 -2.50
C THR A 114 14.77 6.09 -2.45
N THR A 115 13.46 5.93 -2.32
CA THR A 115 12.78 4.64 -2.31
C THR A 115 12.77 3.97 -3.69
N LEU A 116 12.60 4.75 -4.75
CA LEU A 116 12.59 4.22 -6.13
C LEU A 116 13.91 3.55 -6.50
N MET A 117 15.00 3.94 -5.88
CA MET A 117 16.34 3.36 -6.12
C MET A 117 16.62 2.09 -5.32
N GLN A 118 15.71 1.69 -4.45
CA GLN A 118 15.88 0.50 -3.61
C GLN A 118 15.42 -0.77 -4.33
N VAL A 119 16.09 -1.88 -4.03
CA VAL A 119 15.69 -3.20 -4.54
C VAL A 119 14.40 -3.64 -3.85
N LEU A 120 13.46 -4.14 -4.63
CA LEU A 120 12.19 -4.66 -4.15
C LEU A 120 12.22 -6.19 -4.04
N ALA A 121 11.38 -6.73 -3.16
CA ALA A 121 11.13 -8.17 -3.13
C ALA A 121 10.51 -8.64 -4.46
N PRO A 122 10.89 -9.82 -4.95
CA PRO A 122 10.28 -10.39 -6.15
C PRO A 122 8.76 -10.54 -6.01
N THR A 123 8.04 -10.36 -7.10
CA THR A 123 6.57 -10.49 -7.09
C THR A 123 6.10 -11.88 -6.66
N SER A 124 6.86 -12.93 -6.99
CA SER A 124 6.60 -14.31 -6.54
C SER A 124 6.67 -14.45 -5.02
N TYR A 125 7.59 -13.75 -4.37
CA TYR A 125 7.68 -13.74 -2.91
C TYR A 125 6.42 -13.11 -2.28
N ILE A 126 6.01 -11.93 -2.77
CA ILE A 126 4.79 -11.27 -2.27
C ILE A 126 3.57 -12.18 -2.45
N GLN A 127 3.48 -12.89 -3.57
CA GLN A 127 2.38 -13.84 -3.83
C GLN A 127 2.35 -15.01 -2.84
N SER A 128 3.50 -15.65 -2.63
CA SER A 128 3.60 -16.84 -1.77
C SER A 128 3.38 -16.52 -0.29
N THR A 129 3.59 -15.26 0.12
CA THR A 129 3.42 -14.81 1.51
C THR A 129 2.11 -14.05 1.75
N SER A 130 1.29 -13.85 0.71
CA SER A 130 -0.04 -13.23 0.84
C SER A 130 -1.09 -14.30 1.13
N LEU A 131 -1.86 -14.11 2.20
CA LEU A 131 -2.96 -14.99 2.58
C LEU A 131 -4.29 -14.24 2.36
N LEU A 132 -5.15 -14.81 1.52
CA LEU A 132 -6.52 -14.35 1.32
C LEU A 132 -7.48 -15.32 2.01
N ILE A 133 -8.38 -14.79 2.83
CA ILE A 133 -9.41 -15.56 3.52
C ILE A 133 -10.75 -14.89 3.25
N ALA A 134 -11.72 -15.68 2.76
CA ALA A 134 -13.09 -15.21 2.53
C ALA A 134 -14.03 -15.78 3.62
N CYS A 135 -15.03 -14.98 4.00
CA CYS A 135 -16.09 -15.46 4.88
C CYS A 135 -16.81 -16.66 4.26
N GLY A 136 -17.05 -17.73 5.07
CA GLY A 136 -17.67 -18.97 4.62
C GLY A 136 -16.73 -19.93 3.89
N GLU A 137 -15.46 -19.61 3.77
CA GLU A 137 -14.45 -20.52 3.21
C GLU A 137 -14.04 -21.55 4.27
N LYS A 138 -14.07 -22.83 3.89
CA LYS A 138 -13.59 -23.91 4.78
C LYS A 138 -12.08 -23.99 4.74
N ARG A 139 -11.44 -23.62 5.85
CA ARG A 139 -9.99 -23.65 6.04
C ARG A 139 -9.62 -24.27 7.37
N SER A 140 -8.52 -24.97 7.43
CA SER A 140 -7.94 -25.45 8.68
C SER A 140 -7.21 -24.31 9.40
N ILE A 141 -7.54 -24.10 10.68
CA ILE A 141 -6.85 -23.13 11.53
C ILE A 141 -5.34 -23.43 11.63
N GLU A 142 -4.98 -24.73 11.62
CA GLU A 142 -3.61 -25.17 11.67
C GLU A 142 -2.84 -24.82 10.39
N GLU A 143 -3.48 -24.96 9.22
CA GLU A 143 -2.90 -24.56 7.93
C GLU A 143 -2.66 -23.05 7.90
N ILE A 144 -3.63 -22.26 8.37
CA ILE A 144 -3.48 -20.81 8.43
C ILE A 144 -2.38 -20.40 9.40
N ARG A 145 -2.30 -21.06 10.56
CA ARG A 145 -1.22 -20.82 11.53
C ARG A 145 0.15 -21.05 10.94
N GLN A 146 0.32 -22.15 10.21
CA GLN A 146 1.58 -22.46 9.54
C GLN A 146 1.92 -21.42 8.46
N ASN A 147 0.95 -21.02 7.64
CA ASN A 147 1.13 -20.01 6.61
C ASN A 147 1.52 -18.65 7.21
N LEU A 148 0.89 -18.24 8.31
CA LEU A 148 1.26 -17.01 9.02
C LEU A 148 2.69 -17.08 9.55
N GLN A 149 3.11 -18.20 10.15
CA GLN A 149 4.48 -18.37 10.63
C GLN A 149 5.49 -18.34 9.48
N LEU A 150 5.20 -19.00 8.36
CA LEU A 150 6.05 -18.97 7.15
C LEU A 150 6.10 -17.56 6.54
N GLY A 151 5.01 -16.79 6.65
CA GLY A 151 4.94 -15.38 6.27
C GLY A 151 5.64 -14.41 7.23
N GLY A 152 6.28 -14.93 8.29
CA GLY A 152 7.04 -14.11 9.25
C GLY A 152 6.20 -13.50 10.37
N TYR A 153 4.95 -13.94 10.55
CA TYR A 153 4.13 -13.51 11.68
C TYR A 153 4.56 -14.17 12.98
N HIS A 154 4.47 -13.42 14.07
CA HIS A 154 4.82 -13.87 15.40
C HIS A 154 3.58 -14.37 16.16
N SER A 155 3.66 -15.59 16.70
CA SER A 155 2.63 -16.13 17.59
C SER A 155 2.79 -15.54 18.98
N VAL A 156 1.71 -14.89 19.47
CA VAL A 156 1.69 -14.19 20.76
C VAL A 156 0.47 -14.62 21.60
N SER A 157 0.46 -14.29 22.88
CA SER A 157 -0.72 -14.53 23.74
C SER A 157 -1.82 -13.49 23.54
N GLN A 158 -1.46 -12.27 23.13
CA GLN A 158 -2.38 -11.17 22.83
C GLN A 158 -1.82 -10.36 21.67
N VAL A 159 -2.63 -10.16 20.64
CA VAL A 159 -2.28 -9.39 19.45
C VAL A 159 -2.34 -7.90 19.76
N LEU A 160 -1.22 -7.19 19.59
CA LEU A 160 -1.07 -5.75 19.86
C LEU A 160 -0.52 -4.99 18.65
N THR A 161 0.36 -5.62 17.86
CA THR A 161 1.05 -4.97 16.75
C THR A 161 0.90 -5.75 15.45
N ARG A 162 1.13 -5.07 14.32
CA ARG A 162 1.10 -5.68 12.98
C ARG A 162 2.11 -6.82 12.87
N GLY A 163 1.73 -7.90 12.20
CA GLY A 163 2.56 -9.10 12.07
C GLY A 163 2.45 -10.06 13.27
N GLU A 164 1.50 -9.84 14.15
CA GLU A 164 1.20 -10.76 15.27
C GLU A 164 -0.09 -11.52 15.03
N PHE A 165 -0.15 -12.74 15.58
CA PHE A 165 -1.36 -13.54 15.64
C PHE A 165 -1.46 -14.36 16.93
N ALA A 166 -2.67 -14.70 17.34
CA ALA A 166 -2.96 -15.56 18.50
C ALA A 166 -4.08 -16.56 18.15
N VAL A 167 -3.89 -17.81 18.54
CA VAL A 167 -4.91 -18.88 18.37
C VAL A 167 -5.46 -19.27 19.73
N ARG A 168 -6.77 -19.30 19.88
CA ARG A 168 -7.48 -19.68 21.10
C ARG A 168 -8.72 -20.53 20.76
N GLY A 169 -8.58 -21.85 20.82
CA GLY A 169 -9.65 -22.76 20.38
C GLY A 169 -9.95 -22.57 18.90
N SER A 170 -11.19 -22.25 18.56
CA SER A 170 -11.64 -21.95 17.18
C SER A 170 -11.36 -20.51 16.74
N LEU A 171 -10.82 -19.67 17.62
CA LEU A 171 -10.60 -18.26 17.33
C LEU A 171 -9.14 -18.00 16.90
N LEU A 172 -8.99 -17.25 15.82
CA LEU A 172 -7.72 -16.67 15.37
C LEU A 172 -7.82 -15.15 15.42
N ASP A 173 -7.03 -14.55 16.29
CA ASP A 173 -6.78 -13.10 16.26
C ASP A 173 -5.53 -12.83 15.43
N VAL A 174 -5.59 -11.90 14.49
CA VAL A 174 -4.47 -11.55 13.62
C VAL A 174 -4.46 -10.05 13.35
N PHE A 175 -3.27 -9.44 13.37
CA PHE A 175 -3.08 -8.07 12.90
C PHE A 175 -2.27 -8.10 11.60
N PRO A 176 -2.95 -8.09 10.45
CA PRO A 176 -2.27 -8.25 9.18
C PRO A 176 -1.35 -7.08 8.85
N MET A 177 -0.27 -7.38 8.15
CA MET A 177 0.50 -6.35 7.45
C MET A 177 -0.41 -5.69 6.40
N GLY A 178 -0.37 -4.37 6.34
CA GLY A 178 -1.20 -3.58 5.42
C GLY A 178 -2.61 -3.26 5.92
N SER A 179 -3.00 -3.71 7.10
CA SER A 179 -4.27 -3.37 7.73
C SER A 179 -4.08 -2.30 8.81
N ASP A 180 -5.10 -1.45 8.98
CA ASP A 180 -5.14 -0.46 10.08
C ASP A 180 -5.74 -1.05 11.36
N LEU A 181 -6.42 -2.20 11.26
CA LEU A 181 -7.11 -2.84 12.37
C LEU A 181 -6.77 -4.34 12.43
N PRO A 182 -6.74 -4.93 13.63
CA PRO A 182 -6.67 -6.38 13.79
C PRO A 182 -8.03 -7.01 13.45
N TYR A 183 -8.00 -8.29 13.07
CA TYR A 183 -9.17 -9.10 12.78
C TYR A 183 -9.27 -10.27 13.75
N ARG A 184 -10.49 -10.65 14.04
CA ARG A 184 -10.82 -11.92 14.68
C ARG A 184 -11.56 -12.79 13.68
N ILE A 185 -11.06 -13.99 13.46
CA ILE A 185 -11.65 -15.00 12.59
C ILE A 185 -12.14 -16.13 13.49
N ASP A 186 -13.41 -16.45 13.38
CA ASP A 186 -14.03 -17.57 14.09
C ASP A 186 -14.19 -18.74 13.11
N PHE A 187 -13.55 -19.86 13.43
CA PHE A 187 -13.69 -21.10 12.70
C PHE A 187 -14.80 -21.91 13.36
N VAL A 188 -16.04 -21.60 12.97
CA VAL A 188 -17.20 -22.36 13.44
C VAL A 188 -17.17 -23.73 12.78
N ASP A 189 -17.10 -24.79 13.57
CA ASP A 189 -17.31 -26.15 13.05
C ASP A 189 -18.73 -26.26 12.52
N ASP A 190 -18.86 -26.57 11.23
CA ASP A 190 -20.14 -27.03 10.66
C ASP A 190 -20.44 -28.39 11.25
N GLU A 191 -21.35 -28.48 12.27
CA GLU A 191 -22.06 -29.69 12.61
C GLU A 191 -23.07 -30.05 11.52
#